data_c56d99dcb3290a51da28bc9cbf64e439
#
_entry.id   c56d99dcb3290a51da28bc9cbf64e439
#
_cell.length_a   1.000
_cell.length_b   1.000
_cell.length_c   1.000
_cell.angle_alpha   90.00
_cell.angle_beta   90.00
_cell.angle_gamma   90.00
#
_symmetry.space_group_name_H-M   'P 1'
#
loop_
_entity.id
_entity.type
_entity.pdbx_description
1 polymer ?
#
loop_
_entity_poly.entity_id
_entity_poly.type
_entity_poly.pdbx_seq_one_letter_code
_entity_poly.pdbx_strand_id
1 'polypeptide(L)'
;EEARIARGESFAWRLSIKYSQDLLGEDFARLVFVERDDGSNAEREITARPELLGGVILGRKDTPTSYHLSVVHDDALQGITHVIRGEDLRASTHIHVLLQRLLRLPTPVYRHHRLLTGPDGKRYAKRDRSLTLAALREAGVSAADIRSRIGLPV
;
A
#
# COMPACT_ATOMS: atom_id res chain seq x y z
N GLU A 1 5.63 16.82 -25.18
CA GLU A 1 6.08 15.70 -24.36
C GLU A 1 6.96 14.75 -25.20
N GLU A 2 6.47 14.25 -26.32
CA GLU A 2 7.16 13.32 -27.22
C GLU A 2 8.55 13.84 -27.68
N ALA A 3 8.65 15.13 -28.02
CA ALA A 3 9.92 15.73 -28.42
C ALA A 3 10.99 15.74 -27.29
N ARG A 4 10.56 15.77 -26.02
CA ARG A 4 11.47 15.67 -24.88
C ARG A 4 11.94 14.23 -24.66
N ILE A 5 11.03 13.27 -24.84
CA ILE A 5 11.37 11.85 -24.77
C ILE A 5 12.36 11.49 -25.89
N ALA A 6 12.11 11.97 -27.11
CA ALA A 6 13.00 11.74 -28.25
C ALA A 6 14.40 12.33 -28.06
N ARG A 7 14.57 13.38 -27.24
CA ARG A 7 15.88 13.94 -26.86
C ARG A 7 16.55 13.17 -25.71
N GLY A 8 15.97 12.09 -25.21
CA GLY A 8 16.52 11.32 -24.11
C GLY A 8 16.41 12.01 -22.74
N GLU A 9 15.52 13.02 -22.60
CA GLU A 9 15.31 13.66 -21.31
C GLU A 9 14.71 12.67 -20.30
N SER A 10 15.25 12.68 -19.09
CA SER A 10 14.77 11.83 -18.01
C SER A 10 13.35 12.26 -17.60
N PHE A 11 12.42 11.30 -17.53
CA PHE A 11 11.00 11.53 -17.20
C PHE A 11 10.47 10.46 -16.24
N ALA A 12 9.32 10.73 -15.64
CA ALA A 12 8.60 9.77 -14.82
C ALA A 12 7.25 9.44 -15.49
N TRP A 13 6.88 8.17 -15.46
CA TRP A 13 5.56 7.73 -15.88
C TRP A 13 4.55 7.95 -14.75
N ARG A 14 3.42 8.56 -15.08
CA ARG A 14 2.35 8.81 -14.14
C ARG A 14 1.05 8.20 -14.63
N LEU A 15 0.33 7.50 -13.73
CA LEU A 15 -1.01 7.00 -13.99
C LEU A 15 -1.97 8.18 -14.21
N SER A 16 -2.71 8.16 -15.30
CA SER A 16 -3.79 9.12 -15.56
C SER A 16 -5.12 8.52 -15.11
N ILE A 17 -5.70 9.07 -14.05
CA ILE A 17 -7.02 8.63 -13.55
C ILE A 17 -8.09 8.86 -14.60
N LYS A 18 -8.08 10.04 -15.26
CA LYS A 18 -9.05 10.34 -16.32
C LYS A 18 -8.97 9.33 -17.46
N TYR A 19 -7.77 9.04 -17.95
CA TYR A 19 -7.60 8.04 -19.01
C TYR A 19 -8.04 6.65 -18.56
N SER A 20 -7.78 6.29 -17.30
CA SER A 20 -8.24 5.02 -16.74
C SER A 20 -9.77 4.93 -16.64
N GLN A 21 -10.44 6.03 -16.31
CA GLN A 21 -11.90 6.13 -16.33
C GLN A 21 -12.46 5.95 -17.74
N ASP A 22 -11.89 6.68 -18.72
CA ASP A 22 -12.31 6.59 -20.11
C ASP A 22 -12.11 5.17 -20.67
N LEU A 23 -11.01 4.50 -20.30
CA LEU A 23 -10.68 3.14 -20.73
C LEU A 23 -11.59 2.07 -20.12
N LEU A 24 -11.90 2.17 -18.84
CA LEU A 24 -12.70 1.18 -18.10
C LEU A 24 -14.20 1.45 -18.19
N GLY A 25 -14.62 2.68 -18.53
CA GLY A 25 -16.03 3.05 -18.61
C GLY A 25 -16.77 2.76 -17.31
N GLU A 26 -17.88 2.04 -17.38
CA GLU A 26 -18.69 1.68 -16.20
C GLU A 26 -17.94 0.81 -15.19
N ASP A 27 -16.99 0.01 -15.62
CA ASP A 27 -16.19 -0.85 -14.74
C ASP A 27 -15.36 -0.05 -13.73
N PHE A 28 -15.01 1.21 -14.06
CA PHE A 28 -14.30 2.07 -13.11
C PHE A 28 -15.13 2.34 -11.85
N ALA A 29 -16.43 2.56 -12.00
CA ALA A 29 -17.33 2.80 -10.87
C ALA A 29 -17.65 1.52 -10.06
N ARG A 30 -17.34 0.35 -10.63
CA ARG A 30 -17.57 -0.97 -10.04
C ARG A 30 -16.30 -1.56 -9.40
N LEU A 31 -15.21 -0.79 -9.32
CA LEU A 31 -13.99 -1.25 -8.66
C LEU A 31 -14.25 -1.47 -7.17
N VAL A 32 -14.04 -2.69 -6.70
CA VAL A 32 -14.23 -3.09 -5.30
C VAL A 32 -13.07 -3.95 -4.82
N PHE A 33 -12.86 -3.99 -3.52
CA PHE A 33 -11.97 -4.93 -2.86
C PHE A 33 -12.58 -5.39 -1.52
N VAL A 34 -12.16 -6.56 -1.07
CA VAL A 34 -12.55 -7.07 0.25
C VAL A 34 -11.52 -6.59 1.28
N GLU A 35 -12.02 -5.95 2.33
CA GLU A 35 -11.23 -5.59 3.51
C GLU A 35 -11.66 -6.44 4.70
N ARG A 36 -10.69 -7.08 5.35
CA ARG A 36 -10.88 -7.80 6.61
C ARG A 36 -10.55 -6.88 7.77
N ASP A 37 -11.48 -6.72 8.69
CA ASP A 37 -11.29 -5.91 9.88
C ASP A 37 -10.23 -6.50 10.81
N ASP A 38 -9.38 -5.65 11.40
CA ASP A 38 -8.24 -6.08 12.21
C ASP A 38 -8.66 -6.66 13.57
N GLY A 39 -9.77 -6.21 14.13
CA GLY A 39 -10.27 -6.67 15.44
C GLY A 39 -11.20 -7.87 15.36
N SER A 40 -12.19 -7.82 14.47
CA SER A 40 -13.29 -8.80 14.39
C SER A 40 -13.09 -9.90 13.35
N ASN A 41 -12.12 -9.76 12.45
CA ASN A 41 -11.95 -10.59 11.25
C ASN A 41 -13.15 -10.55 10.27
N ALA A 42 -14.13 -9.68 10.48
CA ALA A 42 -15.24 -9.53 9.56
C ALA A 42 -14.77 -9.00 8.22
N GLU A 43 -15.28 -9.56 7.14
CA GLU A 43 -15.00 -9.09 5.78
C GLU A 43 -16.09 -8.14 5.32
N ARG A 44 -15.68 -7.09 4.63
CA ARG A 44 -16.58 -6.14 3.99
C ARG A 44 -16.07 -5.76 2.61
N GLU A 45 -16.97 -5.57 1.69
CA GLU A 45 -16.68 -5.03 0.38
C GLU A 45 -16.55 -3.50 0.45
N ILE A 46 -15.49 -2.97 -0.12
CA ILE A 46 -15.18 -1.54 -0.17
C ILE A 46 -15.14 -1.10 -1.62
N THR A 47 -15.93 -0.10 -1.97
CA THR A 47 -15.82 0.56 -3.28
C THR A 47 -14.49 1.31 -3.36
N ALA A 48 -13.68 0.99 -4.35
CA ALA A 48 -12.44 1.69 -4.58
C ALA A 48 -12.70 3.08 -5.19
N ARG A 49 -11.94 4.07 -4.72
CA ARG A 49 -12.00 5.46 -5.16
C ARG A 49 -10.61 5.98 -5.54
N PRO A 50 -10.05 5.54 -6.66
CA PRO A 50 -8.70 5.93 -7.07
C PRO A 50 -8.53 7.43 -7.27
N GLU A 51 -9.62 8.12 -7.63
CA GLU A 51 -9.66 9.57 -7.85
C GLU A 51 -9.26 10.38 -6.61
N LEU A 52 -9.44 9.85 -5.40
CA LEU A 52 -9.09 10.53 -4.14
C LEU A 52 -7.58 10.75 -3.99
N LEU A 53 -6.76 9.89 -4.59
CA LEU A 53 -5.30 10.04 -4.57
C LEU A 53 -4.77 10.76 -5.80
N GLY A 54 -5.56 10.85 -6.87
CA GLY A 54 -5.10 11.33 -8.15
C GLY A 54 -4.09 10.38 -8.81
N GLY A 55 -3.43 10.86 -9.84
CA GLY A 55 -2.46 10.05 -10.57
C GLY A 55 -1.17 9.83 -9.78
N VAL A 56 -0.76 8.58 -9.63
CA VAL A 56 0.49 8.19 -8.96
C VAL A 56 1.61 7.92 -9.95
N ILE A 57 2.86 8.02 -9.51
CA ILE A 57 4.02 7.67 -10.33
C ILE A 57 4.09 6.14 -10.45
N LEU A 58 4.20 5.64 -11.68
CA LEU A 58 4.37 4.21 -11.99
C LEU A 58 5.82 3.86 -12.31
N GLY A 59 6.54 4.75 -12.99
CA GLY A 59 7.97 4.63 -13.29
C GLY A 59 8.67 5.92 -12.91
N ARG A 60 9.81 5.81 -12.25
CA ARG A 60 10.60 6.95 -11.77
C ARG A 60 11.68 7.31 -12.79
N LYS A 61 12.25 8.49 -12.62
CA LYS A 61 13.36 8.95 -13.49
C LYS A 61 14.64 8.14 -13.32
N ASP A 62 14.87 7.69 -12.11
CA ASP A 62 16.07 7.00 -11.62
C ASP A 62 15.87 5.50 -11.42
N THR A 63 14.62 5.06 -11.41
CA THR A 63 14.24 3.67 -11.14
C THR A 63 13.09 3.28 -12.08
N PRO A 64 13.14 2.15 -12.78
CA PRO A 64 12.16 1.82 -13.82
C PRO A 64 10.74 1.65 -13.32
N THR A 65 10.56 1.44 -12.02
CA THR A 65 9.23 1.23 -11.43
C THR A 65 9.06 1.97 -10.10
N SER A 66 7.82 2.13 -9.66
CA SER A 66 7.45 2.65 -8.35
C SER A 66 6.91 1.55 -7.44
N TYR A 67 6.81 1.83 -6.15
CA TYR A 67 6.17 0.94 -5.18
C TYR A 67 4.79 0.46 -5.63
N HIS A 68 3.93 1.37 -6.12
CA HIS A 68 2.56 1.02 -6.51
C HIS A 68 2.50 -0.03 -7.63
N LEU A 69 3.34 0.11 -8.63
CA LEU A 69 3.37 -0.84 -9.74
C LEU A 69 4.05 -2.14 -9.34
N SER A 70 5.19 -2.07 -8.65
CA SER A 70 5.94 -3.25 -8.23
C SER A 70 5.13 -4.16 -7.31
N VAL A 71 4.52 -3.60 -6.24
CA VAL A 71 3.79 -4.42 -5.27
C VAL A 71 2.60 -5.14 -5.90
N VAL A 72 1.86 -4.47 -6.79
CA VAL A 72 0.71 -5.08 -7.47
C VAL A 72 1.13 -6.23 -8.38
N HIS A 73 2.24 -6.04 -9.12
CA HIS A 73 2.78 -7.07 -10.00
C HIS A 73 3.36 -8.24 -9.21
N ASP A 74 4.19 -7.96 -8.21
CA ASP A 74 4.91 -8.98 -7.45
C ASP A 74 3.96 -9.82 -6.60
N ASP A 75 2.94 -9.21 -5.98
CA ASP A 75 1.90 -9.93 -5.24
C ASP A 75 1.13 -10.90 -6.16
N ALA A 76 0.78 -10.45 -7.36
CA ALA A 76 0.09 -11.32 -8.33
C ALA A 76 0.99 -12.45 -8.81
N LEU A 77 2.26 -12.17 -9.13
CA LEU A 77 3.24 -13.16 -9.58
C LEU A 77 3.50 -14.24 -8.52
N GLN A 78 3.51 -13.85 -7.24
CA GLN A 78 3.71 -14.75 -6.10
C GLN A 78 2.44 -15.46 -5.64
N GLY A 79 1.28 -15.15 -6.24
CA GLY A 79 -0.01 -15.72 -5.85
C GLY A 79 -0.47 -15.29 -4.46
N ILE A 80 -0.15 -14.06 -4.04
CA ILE A 80 -0.56 -13.51 -2.75
C ILE A 80 -2.08 -13.33 -2.74
N THR A 81 -2.73 -13.99 -1.79
CA THR A 81 -4.20 -13.94 -1.61
C THR A 81 -4.64 -12.93 -0.55
N HIS A 82 -3.75 -12.58 0.39
CA HIS A 82 -4.03 -11.67 1.49
C HIS A 82 -2.87 -10.70 1.68
N VAL A 83 -3.17 -9.40 1.64
CA VAL A 83 -2.21 -8.33 1.91
C VAL A 83 -2.47 -7.74 3.29
N ILE A 84 -1.53 -7.97 4.21
CA ILE A 84 -1.58 -7.43 5.58
C ILE A 84 -0.54 -6.33 5.70
N ARG A 85 -0.96 -5.10 6.03
CA ARG A 85 -0.06 -3.94 6.09
C ARG A 85 -0.59 -2.85 7.02
N GLY A 86 0.20 -1.83 7.26
CA GLY A 86 -0.17 -0.69 8.09
C GLY A 86 -1.31 0.15 7.51
N GLU A 87 -2.12 0.72 8.38
CA GLU A 87 -3.24 1.59 8.04
C GLU A 87 -2.84 2.83 7.21
N ASP A 88 -1.59 3.27 7.31
CA ASP A 88 -1.03 4.37 6.50
C ASP A 88 -1.03 4.07 4.98
N LEU A 89 -1.13 2.81 4.60
CA LEU A 89 -1.24 2.40 3.20
C LEU A 89 -2.69 2.12 2.75
N ARG A 90 -3.69 2.32 3.62
CA ARG A 90 -5.10 2.06 3.27
C ARG A 90 -5.54 2.86 2.05
N ALA A 91 -5.21 4.14 1.99
CA ALA A 91 -5.53 4.97 0.84
C ALA A 91 -4.90 4.46 -0.47
N SER A 92 -3.69 3.90 -0.42
CA SER A 92 -3.02 3.32 -1.58
C SER A 92 -3.75 2.11 -2.17
N THR A 93 -4.59 1.41 -1.38
CA THR A 93 -5.36 0.24 -1.84
C THR A 93 -6.25 0.60 -3.01
N HIS A 94 -6.87 1.77 -3.01
CA HIS A 94 -7.74 2.24 -4.10
C HIS A 94 -7.01 2.32 -5.44
N ILE A 95 -5.75 2.78 -5.44
CA ILE A 95 -4.89 2.80 -6.64
C ILE A 95 -4.42 1.39 -7.02
N HIS A 96 -4.11 0.54 -6.04
CA HIS A 96 -3.69 -0.84 -6.31
C HIS A 96 -4.80 -1.64 -6.98
N VAL A 97 -6.05 -1.48 -6.52
CA VAL A 97 -7.23 -2.11 -7.15
C VAL A 97 -7.42 -1.63 -8.59
N LEU A 98 -7.24 -0.33 -8.86
CA LEU A 98 -7.26 0.18 -10.24
C LEU A 98 -6.15 -0.44 -11.09
N LEU A 99 -4.92 -0.52 -10.59
CA LEU A 99 -3.80 -1.13 -11.30
C LEU A 99 -4.05 -2.62 -11.56
N GLN A 100 -4.55 -3.36 -10.57
CA GLN A 100 -4.93 -4.77 -10.73
C GLN A 100 -5.96 -4.94 -11.85
N ARG A 101 -6.99 -4.10 -11.89
CA ARG A 101 -8.00 -4.13 -12.96
C ARG A 101 -7.41 -3.83 -14.33
N LEU A 102 -6.59 -2.77 -14.45
CA LEU A 102 -5.95 -2.37 -15.71
C LEU A 102 -5.00 -3.45 -16.24
N LEU A 103 -4.27 -4.12 -15.34
CA LEU A 103 -3.32 -5.18 -15.68
C LEU A 103 -3.95 -6.57 -15.74
N ARG A 104 -5.26 -6.69 -15.47
CA ARG A 104 -6.00 -7.97 -15.40
C ARG A 104 -5.42 -8.96 -14.40
N LEU A 105 -4.98 -8.43 -13.25
CA LEU A 105 -4.43 -9.20 -12.15
C LEU A 105 -5.51 -9.46 -11.08
N PRO A 106 -5.36 -10.54 -10.28
CA PRO A 106 -6.29 -10.80 -9.18
C PRO A 106 -6.20 -9.70 -8.11
N THR A 107 -7.32 -9.43 -7.44
CA THR A 107 -7.39 -8.52 -6.30
C THR A 107 -7.34 -9.34 -5.02
N PRO A 108 -6.33 -9.20 -4.16
CA PRO A 108 -6.25 -9.91 -2.89
C PRO A 108 -7.23 -9.33 -1.86
N VAL A 109 -7.47 -10.07 -0.78
CA VAL A 109 -8.11 -9.54 0.43
C VAL A 109 -7.11 -8.65 1.16
N TYR A 110 -7.55 -7.47 1.59
CA TYR A 110 -6.72 -6.53 2.33
C TYR A 110 -7.05 -6.55 3.82
N ARG A 111 -6.03 -6.40 4.66
CA ARG A 111 -6.17 -6.17 6.11
C ARG A 111 -5.22 -5.05 6.51
N HIS A 112 -5.77 -3.97 7.06
CA HIS A 112 -4.98 -2.83 7.52
C HIS A 112 -4.93 -2.83 9.05
N HIS A 113 -3.76 -3.12 9.62
CA HIS A 113 -3.56 -3.08 11.06
C HIS A 113 -3.23 -1.66 11.54
N ARG A 114 -3.56 -1.37 12.79
CA ARG A 114 -3.23 -0.10 13.43
C ARG A 114 -1.73 0.17 13.42
N LEU A 115 -1.36 1.44 13.40
CA LEU A 115 0.03 1.86 13.54
C LEU A 115 0.43 1.86 15.01
N LEU A 116 1.65 1.43 15.28
CA LEU A 116 2.23 1.55 16.61
C LEU A 116 2.80 2.96 16.78
N THR A 117 2.43 3.60 17.88
CA THR A 117 2.87 4.94 18.25
C THR A 117 3.67 4.93 19.54
N GLY A 118 4.61 5.84 19.66
CA GLY A 118 5.33 6.10 20.90
C GLY A 118 4.45 6.84 21.94
N PRO A 119 4.98 7.08 23.14
CA PRO A 119 4.30 7.84 24.19
C PRO A 119 3.93 9.27 23.78
N ASP A 120 4.63 9.82 22.79
CA ASP A 120 4.40 11.14 22.20
C ASP A 120 3.31 11.13 21.10
N GLY A 121 2.65 9.99 20.86
CA GLY A 121 1.64 9.80 19.83
C GLY A 121 2.20 9.70 18.39
N LYS A 122 3.51 9.83 18.21
CA LYS A 122 4.12 9.71 16.88
C LYS A 122 4.36 8.26 16.51
N ARG A 123 4.15 7.95 15.23
CA ARG A 123 4.43 6.63 14.67
C ARG A 123 5.91 6.29 14.80
N TYR A 124 6.22 5.08 15.24
CA TYR A 124 7.58 4.58 15.16
C TYR A 124 8.08 4.55 13.71
N ALA A 125 9.16 5.24 13.42
CA ALA A 125 9.75 5.30 12.09
C ALA A 125 11.28 5.24 12.15
N LYS A 126 11.90 4.60 11.16
CA LYS A 126 13.39 4.49 11.10
C LYS A 126 14.08 5.86 11.10
N ARG A 127 13.44 6.89 10.53
CA ARG A 127 13.99 8.26 10.44
C ARG A 127 14.12 8.95 11.80
N ASP A 128 13.28 8.60 12.76
CA ASP A 128 13.17 9.29 14.05
C ASP A 128 14.01 8.64 15.13
N ARG A 129 15.00 7.78 14.77
CA ARG A 129 15.80 6.98 15.69
C ARG A 129 14.93 6.24 16.73
N SER A 130 13.74 5.82 16.31
CA SER A 130 12.80 5.12 17.16
C SER A 130 13.45 3.91 17.82
N LEU A 131 13.03 3.59 19.02
CA LEU A 131 13.49 2.45 19.78
C LEU A 131 13.35 1.16 18.96
N THR A 132 14.47 0.52 18.67
CA THR A 132 14.48 -0.70 17.84
C THR A 132 14.28 -1.94 18.71
N LEU A 133 13.79 -3.04 18.12
CA LEU A 133 13.71 -4.33 18.82
C LEU A 133 15.09 -4.80 19.30
N ALA A 134 16.16 -4.49 18.56
CA ALA A 134 17.53 -4.80 18.97
C ALA A 134 17.91 -4.05 20.26
N ALA A 135 17.67 -2.73 20.32
CA ALA A 135 17.94 -1.94 21.50
C ALA A 135 17.12 -2.39 22.73
N LEU A 136 15.84 -2.75 22.51
CA LEU A 136 15.01 -3.30 23.60
C LEU A 136 15.57 -4.63 24.12
N ARG A 137 16.01 -5.52 23.23
CA ARG A 137 16.64 -6.79 23.63
C ARG A 137 17.95 -6.57 24.40
N GLU A 138 18.79 -5.64 23.95
CA GLU A 138 20.02 -5.25 24.66
C GLU A 138 19.72 -4.67 26.05
N ALA A 139 18.60 -3.96 26.20
CA ALA A 139 18.12 -3.46 27.48
C ALA A 139 17.41 -4.53 28.34
N GLY A 140 17.42 -5.80 27.95
CA GLY A 140 16.84 -6.91 28.71
C GLY A 140 15.31 -7.03 28.60
N VAL A 141 14.65 -6.29 27.67
CA VAL A 141 13.20 -6.37 27.48
C VAL A 141 12.87 -7.67 26.75
N SER A 142 12.01 -8.50 27.34
CA SER A 142 11.62 -9.79 26.78
C SER A 142 10.63 -9.63 25.61
N ALA A 143 10.50 -10.68 24.79
CA ALA A 143 9.49 -10.73 23.73
C ALA A 143 8.07 -10.67 24.32
N ALA A 144 7.82 -11.25 25.48
CA ALA A 144 6.54 -11.20 26.19
C ALA A 144 6.19 -9.76 26.58
N ASP A 145 7.15 -9.00 27.14
CA ASP A 145 6.94 -7.58 27.48
C ASP A 145 6.59 -6.76 26.24
N ILE A 146 7.28 -7.00 25.11
CA ILE A 146 7.00 -6.29 23.85
C ILE A 146 5.59 -6.63 23.36
N ARG A 147 5.20 -7.90 23.35
CA ARG A 147 3.85 -8.33 22.95
C ARG A 147 2.78 -7.67 23.81
N SER A 148 2.97 -7.68 25.13
CA SER A 148 2.09 -6.99 26.08
C SER A 148 1.96 -5.50 25.77
N ARG A 149 3.09 -4.79 25.54
CA ARG A 149 3.09 -3.35 25.23
C ARG A 149 2.31 -2.99 23.95
N ILE A 150 2.29 -3.88 22.97
CA ILE A 150 1.57 -3.66 21.70
C ILE A 150 0.18 -4.30 21.70
N GLY A 151 -0.27 -4.85 22.83
CA GLY A 151 -1.60 -5.44 22.99
C GLY A 151 -1.79 -6.78 22.28
N LEU A 152 -0.71 -7.54 22.08
CA LEU A 152 -0.79 -8.92 21.58
C LEU A 152 -0.82 -9.91 22.76
N PRO A 153 -1.49 -11.08 22.58
CA PRO A 153 -1.46 -12.12 23.61
C PRO A 153 -0.02 -12.59 23.87
N VAL A 154 0.29 -12.81 25.13
CA VAL A 154 1.59 -13.27 25.63
C VAL A 154 1.69 -14.78 25.53
#